data_caca58c57818c35c4cab13063b68bfd5
#
_entry.id   caca58c57818c35c4cab13063b68bfd5
#
_cell.length_a   1.000
_cell.length_b   1.000
_cell.length_c   1.000
_cell.angle_alpha   90.00
_cell.angle_beta   90.00
_cell.angle_gamma   90.00
#
_symmetry.space_group_name_H-M   'P 1'
#
loop_
_entity.id
_entity.type
_entity.pdbx_description
1 polymer ?
#
loop_
_entity_poly.entity_id
_entity_poly.type
_entity_poly.pdbx_seq_one_letter_code
_entity_poly.pdbx_strand_id
1 'polypeptide(L)'
;IFKNIEVIQYESNNNLINSADIIFECVPEKLKIKKDVFKLLSEHTNKKTIISSTTSTILSSDLAKYNKHPERFLNAHWLNPPYLMPLIEISPCNETSKSNIKKVYNLFIKIGKVPIICKPSPGYIVPRIQSLAMNEAARILEEGTASAEDIDKSVIYGFGLRFAILGLLEFIDWGGIDTLDNASSYMTKTMKSNRFSTPNIVKKHIKNNNLGLSTQSGFMNWENIDVEKYQEEKLKNFVKVIKLLNIQPKIKI
;
A
#
# COMPACT_ATOMS: atom_id res chain seq x y z
N ILE A 1 -9.11 -27.45 -4.74
CA ILE A 1 -8.86 -26.12 -5.34
C ILE A 1 -8.54 -26.32 -6.82
N PHE A 2 -7.61 -27.19 -7.22
CA PHE A 2 -7.18 -27.36 -8.62
C PHE A 2 -8.24 -27.91 -9.58
N LYS A 3 -9.30 -28.54 -9.09
CA LYS A 3 -10.39 -29.08 -9.94
C LYS A 3 -11.22 -28.02 -10.68
N ASN A 4 -11.10 -26.76 -10.25
CA ASN A 4 -11.87 -25.62 -10.80
C ASN A 4 -10.98 -24.64 -11.59
N ILE A 5 -9.75 -25.06 -11.96
CA ILE A 5 -8.82 -24.24 -12.74
C ILE A 5 -8.67 -24.87 -14.11
N GLU A 6 -8.96 -24.10 -15.13
CA GLU A 6 -8.75 -24.46 -16.53
C GLU A 6 -7.69 -23.52 -17.13
N VAL A 7 -6.70 -24.10 -17.80
CA VAL A 7 -5.69 -23.34 -18.55
C VAL A 7 -6.09 -23.32 -20.01
N ILE A 8 -6.32 -22.13 -20.54
CA ILE A 8 -6.78 -21.92 -21.90
C ILE A 8 -5.87 -20.97 -22.67
N GLN A 9 -5.84 -21.11 -23.99
CA GLN A 9 -5.31 -20.08 -24.88
C GLN A 9 -6.41 -19.05 -25.15
N TYR A 10 -6.20 -17.80 -24.73
CA TYR A 10 -7.26 -16.77 -24.79
C TYR A 10 -7.65 -16.41 -26.24
N GLU A 11 -6.75 -16.53 -27.21
CA GLU A 11 -7.00 -16.24 -28.62
C GLU A 11 -8.04 -17.18 -29.26
N SER A 12 -8.16 -18.40 -28.73
CA SER A 12 -9.09 -19.42 -29.25
C SER A 12 -10.35 -19.63 -28.42
N ASN A 13 -10.50 -18.91 -27.28
CA ASN A 13 -11.56 -19.15 -26.30
C ASN A 13 -12.40 -17.92 -25.95
N ASN A 14 -12.82 -17.16 -26.96
CA ASN A 14 -13.62 -15.92 -26.81
C ASN A 14 -14.89 -16.10 -25.98
N ASN A 15 -15.53 -17.29 -26.04
CA ASN A 15 -16.77 -17.58 -25.29
C ASN A 15 -16.50 -17.59 -23.76
N LEU A 16 -15.37 -18.16 -23.31
CA LEU A 16 -14.99 -18.18 -21.88
C LEU A 16 -14.64 -16.78 -21.41
N ILE A 17 -13.92 -16.01 -22.21
CA ILE A 17 -13.60 -14.61 -21.91
C ILE A 17 -14.89 -13.78 -21.79
N ASN A 18 -15.85 -13.99 -22.71
CA ASN A 18 -17.13 -13.28 -22.71
C ASN A 18 -18.01 -13.65 -21.50
N SER A 19 -17.88 -14.85 -20.95
CA SER A 19 -18.67 -15.32 -19.79
C SER A 19 -18.05 -14.92 -18.43
N ALA A 20 -16.83 -14.40 -18.41
CA ALA A 20 -16.15 -14.07 -17.17
C ALA A 20 -16.82 -12.89 -16.43
N ASP A 21 -16.94 -12.98 -15.10
CA ASP A 21 -17.40 -11.89 -14.24
C ASP A 21 -16.32 -10.84 -14.04
N ILE A 22 -15.07 -11.30 -13.83
CA ILE A 22 -13.89 -10.45 -13.61
C ILE A 22 -12.69 -11.06 -14.33
N ILE A 23 -11.90 -10.21 -14.97
CA ILE A 23 -10.63 -10.57 -15.60
C ILE A 23 -9.51 -9.76 -14.97
N PHE A 24 -8.47 -10.44 -14.47
CA PHE A 24 -7.24 -9.83 -13.99
C PHE A 24 -6.16 -9.92 -15.08
N GLU A 25 -5.71 -8.77 -15.56
CA GLU A 25 -4.60 -8.69 -16.50
C GLU A 25 -3.28 -8.71 -15.71
N CYS A 26 -2.44 -9.70 -15.99
CA CYS A 26 -1.16 -9.94 -15.31
C CYS A 26 0.01 -10.04 -16.31
N VAL A 27 -0.12 -9.44 -17.50
CA VAL A 27 0.97 -9.44 -18.49
C VAL A 27 2.15 -8.56 -18.06
N PRO A 28 3.34 -8.72 -18.68
CA PRO A 28 4.51 -7.92 -18.33
C PRO A 28 4.25 -6.42 -18.28
N GLU A 29 4.96 -5.72 -17.38
CA GLU A 29 4.81 -4.29 -17.09
C GLU A 29 5.34 -3.41 -18.25
N LYS A 30 4.78 -3.61 -19.44
CA LYS A 30 5.08 -2.88 -20.69
C LYS A 30 3.79 -2.31 -21.26
N LEU A 31 3.71 -0.99 -21.35
CA LEU A 31 2.50 -0.28 -21.79
C LEU A 31 1.98 -0.78 -23.14
N LYS A 32 2.88 -1.08 -24.09
CA LYS A 32 2.49 -1.61 -25.42
C LYS A 32 1.73 -2.93 -25.29
N ILE A 33 2.26 -3.87 -24.50
CA ILE A 33 1.64 -5.19 -24.32
C ILE A 33 0.28 -5.04 -23.63
N LYS A 34 0.20 -4.25 -22.54
CA LYS A 34 -1.05 -3.99 -21.82
C LYS A 34 -2.09 -3.34 -22.74
N LYS A 35 -1.70 -2.38 -23.56
CA LYS A 35 -2.57 -1.74 -24.55
C LYS A 35 -3.21 -2.75 -25.50
N ASP A 36 -2.42 -3.67 -26.05
CA ASP A 36 -2.90 -4.67 -27.01
C ASP A 36 -3.87 -5.64 -26.33
N VAL A 37 -3.54 -6.08 -25.11
CA VAL A 37 -4.43 -6.96 -24.31
C VAL A 37 -5.74 -6.25 -23.93
N PHE A 38 -5.70 -4.98 -23.48
CA PHE A 38 -6.95 -4.27 -23.13
C PHE A 38 -7.85 -4.00 -24.34
N LYS A 39 -7.28 -3.75 -25.49
CA LYS A 39 -8.08 -3.67 -26.74
C LYS A 39 -8.77 -5.00 -27.02
N LEU A 40 -8.03 -6.10 -27.01
CA LEU A 40 -8.57 -7.44 -27.20
C LEU A 40 -9.70 -7.75 -26.20
N LEU A 41 -9.45 -7.55 -24.91
CA LEU A 41 -10.44 -7.78 -23.85
C LEU A 41 -11.68 -6.91 -24.05
N SER A 42 -11.53 -5.66 -24.48
CA SER A 42 -12.64 -4.74 -24.75
C SER A 42 -13.53 -5.21 -25.91
N GLU A 43 -12.98 -5.95 -26.86
CA GLU A 43 -13.72 -6.49 -28.01
C GLU A 43 -14.47 -7.78 -27.68
N HIS A 44 -13.89 -8.63 -26.82
CA HIS A 44 -14.37 -9.98 -26.57
C HIS A 44 -15.10 -10.17 -25.25
N THR A 45 -15.12 -9.19 -24.36
CA THR A 45 -15.84 -9.26 -23.09
C THR A 45 -17.22 -8.62 -23.16
N ASN A 46 -18.19 -9.19 -22.44
CA ASN A 46 -19.50 -8.57 -22.31
C ASN A 46 -19.43 -7.28 -21.45
N LYS A 47 -20.48 -6.44 -21.52
CA LYS A 47 -20.54 -5.16 -20.82
C LYS A 47 -20.56 -5.27 -19.29
N LYS A 48 -20.80 -6.46 -18.73
CA LYS A 48 -20.87 -6.68 -17.27
C LYS A 48 -19.54 -7.14 -16.70
N THR A 49 -18.62 -7.66 -17.53
CA THR A 49 -17.30 -8.14 -17.11
C THR A 49 -16.45 -6.99 -16.59
N ILE A 50 -15.94 -7.09 -15.37
CA ILE A 50 -15.00 -6.13 -14.81
C ILE A 50 -13.60 -6.49 -15.30
N ILE A 51 -12.86 -5.52 -15.80
CA ILE A 51 -11.47 -5.68 -16.22
C ILE A 51 -10.57 -4.98 -15.21
N SER A 52 -9.61 -5.71 -14.67
CA SER A 52 -8.66 -5.21 -13.68
C SER A 52 -7.23 -5.41 -14.15
N SER A 53 -6.42 -4.36 -14.12
CA SER A 53 -4.96 -4.52 -14.22
C SER A 53 -4.36 -4.87 -12.86
N THR A 54 -3.21 -5.55 -12.87
CA THR A 54 -2.40 -5.77 -11.66
C THR A 54 -1.12 -4.92 -11.65
N THR A 55 -1.06 -3.88 -12.48
CA THR A 55 0.12 -3.01 -12.59
C THR A 55 0.52 -2.42 -11.26
N SER A 56 1.83 -2.35 -11.00
CA SER A 56 2.40 -1.76 -9.79
C SER A 56 2.64 -0.25 -9.93
N THR A 57 2.80 0.26 -11.16
CA THR A 57 3.29 1.63 -11.37
C THR A 57 2.50 2.45 -12.37
N ILE A 58 1.90 1.81 -13.39
CA ILE A 58 1.17 2.51 -14.45
C ILE A 58 -0.19 2.99 -13.92
N LEU A 59 -0.52 4.25 -14.16
CA LEU A 59 -1.79 4.82 -13.71
C LEU A 59 -2.99 4.08 -14.30
N SER A 60 -3.97 3.76 -13.47
CA SER A 60 -5.23 3.17 -13.92
C SER A 60 -5.94 4.04 -14.96
N SER A 61 -5.88 5.37 -14.83
CA SER A 61 -6.41 6.32 -15.81
C SER A 61 -5.74 6.25 -17.18
N ASP A 62 -4.44 5.90 -17.24
CA ASP A 62 -3.75 5.74 -18.51
C ASP A 62 -4.11 4.43 -19.21
N LEU A 63 -4.29 3.36 -18.44
CA LEU A 63 -4.71 2.06 -18.96
C LEU A 63 -6.20 2.06 -19.36
N ALA A 64 -7.04 2.81 -18.64
CA ALA A 64 -8.48 2.96 -18.93
C ALA A 64 -8.75 3.44 -20.36
N LYS A 65 -7.86 4.27 -20.92
CA LYS A 65 -7.97 4.81 -22.30
C LYS A 65 -7.99 3.72 -23.39
N TYR A 66 -7.51 2.54 -23.07
CA TYR A 66 -7.47 1.40 -23.98
C TYR A 66 -8.68 0.46 -23.81
N ASN A 67 -9.56 0.76 -22.88
CA ASN A 67 -10.77 0.02 -22.60
C ASN A 67 -11.99 0.74 -23.22
N LYS A 68 -12.77 0.01 -24.02
CA LYS A 68 -13.98 0.50 -24.67
C LYS A 68 -15.07 0.92 -23.66
N HIS A 69 -15.02 0.34 -22.46
CA HIS A 69 -15.95 0.53 -21.37
C HIS A 69 -15.18 0.83 -20.07
N PRO A 70 -14.61 2.05 -19.90
CA PRO A 70 -13.79 2.40 -18.75
C PRO A 70 -14.56 2.39 -17.43
N GLU A 71 -15.90 2.47 -17.45
CA GLU A 71 -16.76 2.37 -16.26
C GLU A 71 -16.65 1.01 -15.54
N ARG A 72 -16.11 -0.02 -16.21
CA ARG A 72 -15.86 -1.35 -15.66
C ARG A 72 -14.38 -1.68 -15.47
N PHE A 73 -13.50 -0.71 -15.70
CA PHE A 73 -12.06 -0.86 -15.53
C PHE A 73 -11.58 -0.28 -14.20
N LEU A 74 -10.64 -0.97 -13.55
CA LEU A 74 -9.91 -0.49 -12.38
C LEU A 74 -8.55 -1.19 -12.30
N ASN A 75 -7.66 -0.70 -11.45
CA ASN A 75 -6.48 -1.45 -11.05
C ASN A 75 -6.69 -2.11 -9.69
N ALA A 76 -6.25 -3.35 -9.55
CA ALA A 76 -6.12 -4.06 -8.28
C ALA A 76 -4.68 -4.53 -8.14
N HIS A 77 -3.89 -3.79 -7.38
CA HIS A 77 -2.48 -4.07 -7.17
C HIS A 77 -2.30 -5.12 -6.06
N TRP A 78 -1.71 -6.24 -6.43
CA TRP A 78 -1.37 -7.35 -5.54
C TRP A 78 0.07 -7.24 -5.09
N LEU A 79 0.31 -7.36 -3.79
CA LEU A 79 1.67 -7.39 -3.25
C LEU A 79 2.26 -8.79 -3.34
N ASN A 80 3.53 -8.89 -3.70
CA ASN A 80 4.25 -10.16 -3.73
C ASN A 80 4.69 -10.60 -2.32
N PRO A 81 4.58 -11.88 -1.99
CA PRO A 81 3.88 -12.95 -2.73
C PRO A 81 2.36 -12.90 -2.52
N PRO A 82 1.53 -12.90 -3.61
CA PRO A 82 0.10 -12.58 -3.53
C PRO A 82 -0.73 -13.58 -2.72
N TYR A 83 -0.25 -14.81 -2.55
CA TYR A 83 -0.93 -15.83 -1.75
C TYR A 83 -0.71 -15.65 -0.23
N LEU A 84 0.35 -14.93 0.19
CA LEU A 84 0.63 -14.62 1.60
C LEU A 84 0.17 -13.21 1.97
N MET A 85 0.43 -12.23 1.11
CA MET A 85 0.14 -10.83 1.44
C MET A 85 -1.36 -10.56 1.43
N PRO A 86 -1.93 -10.08 2.55
CA PRO A 86 -3.37 -9.84 2.64
C PRO A 86 -3.82 -8.59 1.89
N LEU A 87 -2.98 -7.55 1.81
CA LEU A 87 -3.37 -6.24 1.27
C LEU A 87 -3.55 -6.26 -0.25
N ILE A 88 -4.59 -5.59 -0.72
CA ILE A 88 -4.81 -5.25 -2.12
C ILE A 88 -5.15 -3.77 -2.25
N GLU A 89 -4.44 -3.04 -3.11
CA GLU A 89 -4.72 -1.64 -3.40
C GLU A 89 -5.62 -1.54 -4.64
N ILE A 90 -6.86 -1.11 -4.44
CA ILE A 90 -7.82 -0.87 -5.52
C ILE A 90 -7.68 0.60 -5.95
N SER A 91 -7.27 0.83 -7.19
CA SER A 91 -7.20 2.17 -7.77
C SER A 91 -8.12 2.29 -8.99
N PRO A 92 -9.36 2.77 -8.81
CA PRO A 92 -10.28 3.01 -9.90
C PRO A 92 -9.81 4.18 -10.76
N CYS A 93 -10.15 4.20 -12.06
CA CYS A 93 -10.07 5.41 -12.87
C CYS A 93 -11.27 6.33 -12.58
N ASN A 94 -11.28 7.53 -13.15
CA ASN A 94 -12.35 8.51 -12.91
C ASN A 94 -13.73 7.99 -13.37
N GLU A 95 -13.75 7.21 -14.42
CA GLU A 95 -14.95 6.66 -15.05
C GLU A 95 -15.46 5.39 -14.36
N THR A 96 -14.66 4.75 -13.54
CA THR A 96 -15.03 3.49 -12.88
C THR A 96 -16.31 3.65 -12.07
N SER A 97 -17.32 2.84 -12.34
CA SER A 97 -18.60 2.92 -11.62
C SER A 97 -18.45 2.49 -10.15
N LYS A 98 -19.14 3.20 -9.26
CA LYS A 98 -19.16 2.88 -7.81
C LYS A 98 -19.63 1.44 -7.55
N SER A 99 -20.54 0.93 -8.37
CA SER A 99 -21.03 -0.46 -8.25
C SER A 99 -19.94 -1.47 -8.54
N ASN A 100 -19.09 -1.24 -9.55
CA ASN A 100 -17.98 -2.12 -9.89
C ASN A 100 -16.87 -2.07 -8.84
N ILE A 101 -16.54 -0.89 -8.30
CA ILE A 101 -15.63 -0.75 -7.17
C ILE A 101 -16.13 -1.59 -5.99
N LYS A 102 -17.41 -1.45 -5.61
CA LYS A 102 -18.02 -2.19 -4.50
C LYS A 102 -17.98 -3.70 -4.73
N LYS A 103 -18.26 -4.17 -5.96
CA LYS A 103 -18.21 -5.60 -6.31
C LYS A 103 -16.80 -6.17 -6.09
N VAL A 104 -15.77 -5.50 -6.62
CA VAL A 104 -14.38 -5.94 -6.48
C VAL A 104 -13.93 -5.89 -5.03
N TYR A 105 -14.24 -4.82 -4.31
CA TYR A 105 -13.94 -4.69 -2.89
C TYR A 105 -14.54 -5.85 -2.07
N ASN A 106 -15.83 -6.13 -2.27
CA ASN A 106 -16.51 -7.22 -1.57
C ASN A 106 -15.97 -8.60 -1.95
N LEU A 107 -15.58 -8.80 -3.22
CA LEU A 107 -14.92 -10.04 -3.65
C LEU A 107 -13.64 -10.27 -2.86
N PHE A 108 -12.79 -9.25 -2.73
CA PHE A 108 -11.53 -9.37 -1.98
C PHE A 108 -11.77 -9.65 -0.50
N ILE A 109 -12.73 -8.99 0.14
CA ILE A 109 -13.14 -9.33 1.52
C ILE A 109 -13.57 -10.80 1.61
N LYS A 110 -14.41 -11.27 0.66
CA LYS A 110 -14.92 -12.65 0.67
C LYS A 110 -13.82 -13.71 0.57
N ILE A 111 -12.73 -13.41 -0.12
CA ILE A 111 -11.58 -14.32 -0.24
C ILE A 111 -10.50 -14.09 0.82
N GLY A 112 -10.81 -13.33 1.89
CA GLY A 112 -9.91 -13.11 3.03
C GLY A 112 -8.81 -12.10 2.81
N LYS A 113 -8.93 -11.23 1.79
CA LYS A 113 -8.01 -10.12 1.57
C LYS A 113 -8.44 -8.87 2.32
N VAL A 114 -7.54 -7.92 2.44
CA VAL A 114 -7.76 -6.59 3.03
C VAL A 114 -7.67 -5.55 1.92
N PRO A 115 -8.77 -5.26 1.22
CA PRO A 115 -8.75 -4.25 0.15
C PRO A 115 -8.77 -2.84 0.73
N ILE A 116 -7.97 -1.96 0.13
CA ILE A 116 -8.06 -0.51 0.34
C ILE A 116 -8.35 0.19 -0.99
N ILE A 117 -8.97 1.36 -0.93
CA ILE A 117 -9.26 2.16 -2.13
C ILE A 117 -8.38 3.41 -2.10
N CYS A 118 -7.65 3.66 -3.18
CA CYS A 118 -6.84 4.86 -3.36
C CYS A 118 -7.11 5.51 -4.72
N LYS A 119 -6.91 6.82 -4.80
CA LYS A 119 -6.97 7.54 -6.08
C LYS A 119 -5.82 7.11 -6.99
N PRO A 120 -5.99 7.20 -8.32
CA PRO A 120 -4.90 7.01 -9.26
C PRO A 120 -3.72 7.93 -8.91
N SER A 121 -2.58 7.33 -8.59
CA SER A 121 -1.34 8.03 -8.27
C SER A 121 -0.16 7.13 -8.63
N PRO A 122 0.95 7.66 -9.16
CA PRO A 122 2.13 6.86 -9.44
C PRO A 122 2.62 6.12 -8.18
N GLY A 123 2.72 4.78 -8.29
CA GLY A 123 3.14 3.93 -7.18
C GLY A 123 2.12 3.79 -6.04
N TYR A 124 0.87 4.20 -6.23
CA TYR A 124 -0.22 4.07 -5.24
C TYR A 124 0.21 4.47 -3.81
N ILE A 125 0.04 3.61 -2.81
CA ILE A 125 0.48 3.83 -1.43
C ILE A 125 1.73 3.01 -1.12
N VAL A 126 1.64 1.67 -1.21
CA VAL A 126 2.72 0.78 -0.77
C VAL A 126 3.97 0.91 -1.63
N PRO A 127 3.94 0.80 -2.96
CA PRO A 127 5.14 0.95 -3.77
C PRO A 127 5.80 2.32 -3.59
N ARG A 128 5.01 3.39 -3.39
CA ARG A 128 5.52 4.75 -3.18
C ARG A 128 6.29 4.88 -1.87
N ILE A 129 5.73 4.38 -0.75
CA ILE A 129 6.38 4.40 0.57
C ILE A 129 7.60 3.48 0.56
N GLN A 130 7.44 2.28 0.00
CA GLN A 130 8.49 1.27 -0.06
C GLN A 130 9.69 1.75 -0.89
N SER A 131 9.47 2.34 -2.06
CA SER A 131 10.56 2.89 -2.88
C SER A 131 11.31 4.01 -2.17
N LEU A 132 10.61 4.86 -1.39
CA LEU A 132 11.26 5.91 -0.61
C LEU A 132 12.19 5.31 0.45
N ALA A 133 11.71 4.32 1.20
CA ALA A 133 12.49 3.65 2.24
C ALA A 133 13.69 2.87 1.65
N MET A 134 13.48 2.12 0.56
CA MET A 134 14.54 1.36 -0.11
C MET A 134 15.64 2.27 -0.68
N ASN A 135 15.25 3.39 -1.32
CA ASN A 135 16.21 4.36 -1.82
C ASN A 135 17.00 5.03 -0.69
N GLU A 136 16.38 5.28 0.45
CA GLU A 136 17.07 5.84 1.60
C GLU A 136 18.05 4.84 2.21
N ALA A 137 17.68 3.56 2.33
CA ALA A 137 18.59 2.51 2.76
C ALA A 137 19.83 2.40 1.85
N ALA A 138 19.63 2.49 0.53
CA ALA A 138 20.75 2.51 -0.42
C ALA A 138 21.66 3.74 -0.27
N ARG A 139 21.10 4.93 0.02
CA ARG A 139 21.90 6.14 0.29
C ARG A 139 22.71 6.03 1.58
N ILE A 140 22.12 5.48 2.64
CA ILE A 140 22.84 5.23 3.91
C ILE A 140 24.06 4.34 3.69
N LEU A 141 23.92 3.32 2.83
CA LEU A 141 25.04 2.45 2.43
C LEU A 141 26.08 3.23 1.60
N GLU A 142 25.67 4.00 0.59
CA GLU A 142 26.52 4.81 -0.27
C GLU A 142 27.29 5.87 0.52
N GLU A 143 26.66 6.47 1.51
CA GLU A 143 27.25 7.44 2.46
C GLU A 143 28.23 6.79 3.45
N GLY A 144 28.32 5.45 3.47
CA GLY A 144 29.20 4.72 4.40
C GLY A 144 28.77 4.79 5.87
N THR A 145 27.52 5.15 6.15
CA THR A 145 26.99 5.31 7.51
C THR A 145 26.91 3.97 8.25
N ALA A 146 26.56 2.89 7.53
CA ALA A 146 26.47 1.54 8.08
C ALA A 146 26.69 0.48 7.00
N SER A 147 26.95 -0.76 7.42
CA SER A 147 26.99 -1.92 6.53
C SER A 147 25.58 -2.29 6.02
N ALA A 148 25.49 -2.95 4.88
CA ALA A 148 24.20 -3.46 4.36
C ALA A 148 23.51 -4.36 5.39
N GLU A 149 24.26 -5.22 6.09
CA GLU A 149 23.73 -6.10 7.12
C GLU A 149 23.12 -5.33 8.29
N ASP A 150 23.78 -4.26 8.75
CA ASP A 150 23.29 -3.45 9.89
C ASP A 150 22.09 -2.58 9.49
N ILE A 151 22.05 -2.10 8.24
CA ILE A 151 20.87 -1.41 7.68
C ILE A 151 19.68 -2.37 7.68
N ASP A 152 19.83 -3.59 7.18
CA ASP A 152 18.76 -4.58 7.15
C ASP A 152 18.31 -4.99 8.56
N LYS A 153 19.25 -5.18 9.50
CA LYS A 153 18.91 -5.41 10.92
C LYS A 153 18.09 -4.25 11.50
N SER A 154 18.47 -3.01 11.19
CA SER A 154 17.74 -1.83 11.65
C SER A 154 16.31 -1.77 11.12
N VAL A 155 16.11 -2.22 9.86
CA VAL A 155 14.77 -2.34 9.28
C VAL A 155 13.99 -3.48 9.95
N ILE A 156 14.54 -4.68 10.03
CA ILE A 156 13.84 -5.87 10.53
C ILE A 156 13.47 -5.73 12.01
N TYR A 157 14.43 -5.34 12.85
CA TYR A 157 14.26 -5.30 14.32
C TYR A 157 13.81 -3.94 14.86
N GLY A 158 13.81 -2.91 14.04
CA GLY A 158 13.42 -1.55 14.41
C GLY A 158 12.24 -1.02 13.63
N PHE A 159 12.50 -0.53 12.43
CA PHE A 159 11.52 0.13 11.58
C PHE A 159 10.34 -0.81 11.21
N GLY A 160 10.63 -1.96 10.60
CA GLY A 160 9.60 -2.89 10.12
C GLY A 160 8.75 -3.48 11.24
N LEU A 161 9.38 -3.82 12.37
CA LEU A 161 8.67 -4.34 13.53
C LEU A 161 7.61 -3.36 14.06
N ARG A 162 7.93 -2.06 14.11
CA ARG A 162 6.97 -1.03 14.56
C ARG A 162 5.78 -0.96 13.63
N PHE A 163 6.02 -0.95 12.33
CA PHE A 163 4.97 -0.77 11.32
C PHE A 163 4.19 -2.05 10.99
N ALA A 164 4.55 -3.18 11.57
CA ALA A 164 3.69 -4.35 11.64
C ALA A 164 2.54 -4.19 12.66
N ILE A 165 2.65 -3.26 13.61
CA ILE A 165 1.69 -3.05 14.70
C ILE A 165 0.97 -1.70 14.58
N LEU A 166 1.70 -0.65 14.23
CA LEU A 166 1.23 0.72 14.09
C LEU A 166 1.36 1.17 12.63
N GLY A 167 0.36 1.85 12.10
CA GLY A 167 0.51 2.54 10.81
C GLY A 167 1.48 3.72 10.93
N LEU A 168 2.04 4.18 9.80
CA LEU A 168 2.98 5.31 9.79
C LEU A 168 2.34 6.60 10.37
N LEU A 169 1.13 6.94 9.98
CA LEU A 169 0.45 8.13 10.50
C LEU A 169 0.04 7.97 11.96
N GLU A 170 -0.40 6.77 12.34
CA GLU A 170 -0.69 6.41 13.73
C GLU A 170 0.56 6.51 14.61
N PHE A 171 1.74 6.13 14.09
CA PHE A 171 3.00 6.25 14.79
C PHE A 171 3.47 7.70 14.96
N ILE A 172 3.18 8.58 14.01
CA ILE A 172 3.44 10.02 14.14
C ILE A 172 2.59 10.59 15.27
N ASP A 173 1.30 10.25 15.33
CA ASP A 173 0.40 10.70 16.41
C ASP A 173 0.82 10.15 17.77
N TRP A 174 1.35 8.92 17.81
CA TRP A 174 1.90 8.32 19.04
C TRP A 174 3.12 9.08 19.57
N GLY A 175 4.05 9.45 18.69
CA GLY A 175 5.32 10.08 19.07
C GLY A 175 5.27 11.61 19.16
N GLY A 176 4.21 12.22 18.62
CA GLY A 176 4.04 13.66 18.49
C GLY A 176 4.41 14.20 17.12
N ILE A 177 3.48 14.95 16.51
CA ILE A 177 3.64 15.55 15.17
C ILE A 177 4.76 16.60 15.17
N ASP A 178 4.91 17.34 16.26
CA ASP A 178 6.00 18.30 16.52
C ASP A 178 7.36 17.61 16.64
N THR A 179 7.42 16.43 17.26
CA THR A 179 8.63 15.60 17.31
C THR A 179 9.11 15.21 15.91
N LEU A 180 8.20 14.83 15.02
CA LEU A 180 8.52 14.56 13.61
C LEU A 180 9.10 15.81 12.93
N ASP A 181 8.47 16.98 13.10
CA ASP A 181 8.92 18.23 12.44
C ASP A 181 10.29 18.67 12.95
N ASN A 182 10.53 18.56 14.24
CA ASN A 182 11.82 18.89 14.85
C ASN A 182 12.94 18.00 14.31
N ALA A 183 12.73 16.67 14.29
CA ALA A 183 13.70 15.73 13.76
C ALA A 183 13.96 15.94 12.25
N SER A 184 12.90 16.15 11.48
CA SER A 184 12.97 16.38 10.04
C SER A 184 13.67 17.70 9.70
N SER A 185 13.40 18.76 10.45
CA SER A 185 14.04 20.08 10.30
C SER A 185 15.54 20.00 10.62
N TYR A 186 15.93 19.27 11.66
CA TYR A 186 17.33 19.02 11.99
C TYR A 186 18.07 18.29 10.86
N MET A 187 17.50 17.17 10.39
CA MET A 187 18.10 16.41 9.29
C MET A 187 18.19 17.22 7.99
N THR A 188 17.13 17.95 7.63
CA THR A 188 17.10 18.81 6.44
C THR A 188 18.22 19.84 6.47
N LYS A 189 18.43 20.49 7.62
CA LYS A 189 19.48 21.50 7.81
C LYS A 189 20.87 20.88 7.79
N THR A 190 21.07 19.80 8.55
CA THR A 190 22.40 19.20 8.75
C THR A 190 22.89 18.47 7.50
N MET A 191 22.02 17.76 6.82
CA MET A 191 22.33 17.03 5.58
C MET A 191 22.21 17.91 4.33
N LYS A 192 21.80 19.18 4.47
CA LYS A 192 21.58 20.13 3.36
C LYS A 192 20.71 19.54 2.24
N SER A 193 19.68 18.80 2.62
CA SER A 193 18.83 18.06 1.69
C SER A 193 17.35 18.21 2.03
N ASN A 194 16.53 18.62 1.07
CA ASN A 194 15.09 18.76 1.26
C ASN A 194 14.34 17.42 1.32
N ARG A 195 15.03 16.28 1.17
CA ARG A 195 14.39 14.95 1.20
C ARG A 195 13.71 14.62 2.53
N PHE A 196 14.13 15.28 3.62
CA PHE A 196 13.55 15.10 4.96
C PHE A 196 12.58 16.21 5.37
N SER A 197 12.40 17.25 4.55
CA SER A 197 11.50 18.35 4.90
C SER A 197 10.06 17.87 5.05
N THR A 198 9.40 18.29 6.14
CA THR A 198 8.03 17.91 6.43
C THR A 198 7.03 18.54 5.46
N PRO A 199 6.00 17.80 5.04
CA PRO A 199 4.95 18.33 4.17
C PRO A 199 4.07 19.35 4.89
N ASN A 200 3.38 20.20 4.13
CA ASN A 200 2.54 21.28 4.67
C ASN A 200 1.45 20.80 5.64
N ILE A 201 0.98 19.55 5.49
CA ILE A 201 -0.02 19.00 6.40
C ILE A 201 0.50 18.88 7.83
N VAL A 202 1.78 18.51 8.02
CA VAL A 202 2.44 18.47 9.33
C VAL A 202 2.45 19.85 9.96
N LYS A 203 2.91 20.86 9.21
CA LYS A 203 2.92 22.27 9.68
C LYS A 203 1.53 22.78 10.04
N LYS A 204 0.50 22.38 9.28
CA LYS A 204 -0.89 22.73 9.56
C LYS A 204 -1.37 22.12 10.89
N HIS A 205 -1.05 20.85 11.15
CA HIS A 205 -1.38 20.20 12.42
C HIS A 205 -0.73 20.93 13.60
N ILE A 206 0.57 21.23 13.52
CA ILE A 206 1.28 21.97 14.57
C ILE A 206 0.64 23.34 14.82
N LYS A 207 0.36 24.11 13.75
CA LYS A 207 -0.30 25.42 13.86
C LYS A 207 -1.64 25.36 14.59
N ASN A 208 -2.37 24.26 14.40
CA ASN A 208 -3.70 24.05 15.01
C ASN A 208 -3.63 23.34 16.38
N ASN A 209 -2.44 23.12 16.94
CA ASN A 209 -2.19 22.37 18.15
C ASN A 209 -2.77 20.94 18.13
N ASN A 210 -2.81 20.32 16.96
CA ASN A 210 -3.23 18.93 16.76
C ASN A 210 -1.97 18.06 16.73
N LEU A 211 -1.45 17.68 17.90
CA LEU A 211 -0.14 17.06 18.04
C LEU A 211 -0.17 15.52 18.17
N GLY A 212 -1.31 14.91 18.00
CA GLY A 212 -1.50 13.48 18.12
C GLY A 212 -2.14 13.07 19.45
N LEU A 213 -1.69 11.98 20.06
CA LEU A 213 -2.28 11.42 21.28
C LEU A 213 -2.30 12.41 22.46
N SER A 214 -1.25 13.23 22.62
CA SER A 214 -1.15 14.19 23.72
C SER A 214 -2.23 15.27 23.71
N THR A 215 -2.75 15.61 22.54
CA THR A 215 -3.80 16.60 22.34
C THR A 215 -5.14 15.96 21.93
N GLN A 216 -5.22 14.64 21.92
CA GLN A 216 -6.36 13.86 21.41
C GLN A 216 -6.79 14.21 19.98
N SER A 217 -5.93 14.81 19.19
CA SER A 217 -6.17 15.24 17.82
C SER A 217 -4.88 15.19 17.00
N GLY A 218 -4.91 14.55 15.85
CA GLY A 218 -3.75 14.41 14.98
C GLY A 218 -4.15 14.00 13.57
N PHE A 219 -3.39 13.12 12.95
CA PHE A 219 -3.75 12.49 11.67
C PHE A 219 -4.96 11.58 11.82
N MET A 220 -5.09 10.95 13.00
CA MET A 220 -6.27 10.16 13.38
C MET A 220 -7.16 10.98 14.32
N ASN A 221 -8.42 10.57 14.43
CA ASN A 221 -9.33 11.11 15.45
C ASN A 221 -9.15 10.30 16.75
N TRP A 222 -8.70 10.97 17.80
CA TRP A 222 -8.46 10.38 19.12
C TRP A 222 -9.53 10.80 20.15
N GLU A 223 -10.54 11.56 19.73
CA GLU A 223 -11.66 11.94 20.60
C GLU A 223 -12.33 10.69 21.17
N ASN A 224 -12.62 10.70 22.45
CA ASN A 224 -13.24 9.60 23.18
C ASN A 224 -12.46 8.26 23.18
N ILE A 225 -11.20 8.28 22.81
CA ILE A 225 -10.30 7.13 22.95
C ILE A 225 -9.63 7.19 24.31
N ASP A 226 -9.72 6.10 25.07
CA ASP A 226 -8.90 5.87 26.25
C ASP A 226 -7.46 5.60 25.80
N VAL A 227 -6.62 6.64 25.85
CA VAL A 227 -5.25 6.62 25.34
C VAL A 227 -4.39 5.60 26.08
N GLU A 228 -4.56 5.47 27.40
CA GLU A 228 -3.79 4.52 28.20
C GLU A 228 -4.11 3.08 27.81
N LYS A 229 -5.38 2.75 27.72
CA LYS A 229 -5.84 1.44 27.28
C LYS A 229 -5.41 1.11 25.85
N TYR A 230 -5.51 2.08 24.95
CA TYR A 230 -5.04 1.94 23.56
C TYR A 230 -3.53 1.63 23.52
N GLN A 231 -2.72 2.38 24.26
CA GLN A 231 -1.28 2.18 24.34
C GLN A 231 -0.94 0.80 24.93
N GLU A 232 -1.61 0.41 25.99
CA GLU A 232 -1.43 -0.91 26.61
C GLU A 232 -1.71 -2.05 25.62
N GLU A 233 -2.79 -1.93 24.83
CA GLU A 233 -3.15 -2.93 23.82
C GLU A 233 -2.07 -3.03 22.73
N LYS A 234 -1.58 -1.89 22.22
CA LYS A 234 -0.50 -1.87 21.22
C LYS A 234 0.79 -2.47 21.78
N LEU A 235 1.18 -2.15 23.00
CA LEU A 235 2.34 -2.75 23.65
C LEU A 235 2.20 -4.26 23.81
N LYS A 236 1.02 -4.76 24.18
CA LYS A 236 0.73 -6.20 24.22
C LYS A 236 0.93 -6.84 22.83
N ASN A 237 0.51 -6.17 21.76
CA ASN A 237 0.69 -6.68 20.41
C ASN A 237 2.17 -6.68 19.98
N PHE A 238 2.96 -5.67 20.35
CA PHE A 238 4.42 -5.69 20.16
C PHE A 238 5.04 -6.91 20.83
N VAL A 239 4.70 -7.18 22.09
CA VAL A 239 5.21 -8.35 22.83
C VAL A 239 4.84 -9.66 22.13
N LYS A 240 3.61 -9.78 21.62
CA LYS A 240 3.18 -10.98 20.87
C LYS A 240 4.02 -11.18 19.60
N VAL A 241 4.24 -10.15 18.81
CA VAL A 241 5.03 -10.25 17.57
C VAL A 241 6.49 -10.56 17.87
N ILE A 242 7.10 -9.91 18.87
CA ILE A 242 8.46 -10.17 19.32
C ILE A 242 8.62 -11.65 19.75
N LYS A 243 7.63 -12.20 20.47
CA LYS A 243 7.61 -13.61 20.86
C LYS A 243 7.48 -14.53 19.65
N LEU A 244 6.55 -14.23 18.74
CA LEU A 244 6.32 -15.02 17.52
C LEU A 244 7.58 -15.10 16.64
N LEU A 245 8.29 -14.00 16.51
CA LEU A 245 9.53 -13.91 15.72
C LEU A 245 10.77 -14.45 16.46
N ASN A 246 10.62 -14.84 17.73
CA ASN A 246 11.70 -15.34 18.59
C ASN A 246 12.90 -14.38 18.70
N ILE A 247 12.62 -13.07 18.72
CA ILE A 247 13.62 -11.98 18.80
C ILE A 247 13.65 -11.31 20.16
N GLN A 248 13.23 -12.02 21.20
CA GLN A 248 13.24 -11.49 22.58
C GLN A 248 14.67 -11.18 23.04
N PRO A 249 14.87 -10.05 23.77
CA PRO A 249 16.12 -9.80 24.44
C PRO A 249 16.42 -10.97 25.39
N LYS A 250 17.54 -11.69 25.18
CA LYS A 250 18.01 -12.68 26.13
C LYS A 250 18.66 -11.92 27.29
N ILE A 251 17.86 -11.49 28.25
CA ILE A 251 18.39 -10.91 29.49
C ILE A 251 19.01 -12.07 30.24
N LYS A 252 20.35 -12.09 30.32
CA LYS A 252 21.05 -12.93 31.31
C LYS A 252 20.90 -12.20 32.62
N ILE A 253 20.01 -12.68 33.51
CA ILE A 253 19.95 -12.32 34.92
C ILE A 253 21.09 -13.01 35.62
#